data_9e32987775f96c8b747eab6f9d7d97bf
#
_entry.id   9e32987775f96c8b747eab6f9d7d97bf
#
_cell.length_a   1.000
_cell.length_b   1.000
_cell.length_c   1.000
_cell.angle_alpha   90.00
_cell.angle_beta   90.00
_cell.angle_gamma   90.00
#
_symmetry.space_group_name_H-M   'P 1'
#
loop_
_entity.id
_entity.type
_entity.pdbx_description
1 polymer ?
#
loop_
_entity_poly.entity_id
_entity_poly.type
_entity_poly.pdbx_seq_one_letter_code
_entity_poly.pdbx_strand_id
1 'polypeptide(L)'
;MKCQFVRPIFEKNGFCIYVYHTEDSGVPQGARDNSFKGSGYQFTAKGNNLPANKLADVDLQGNWEKNSHGLQYIVDYFEELKPQSIEGIESYLSSGMIKGIGPKTAKAIVAKFGLRTFEVLDNYPESLLDIKGITRNKLDKILAAYNDGHAVRDLAAYLTPFKVTPKKIRKIYEYFGAEALETVKNQPFALCEIGGFGFLTVDEIARANHCRPNDPLRIEGCINYCMELEMQNGNLYADKPKFQKQVYEQLNRGYVSEVVSEVEVYKVMYQMVHDKALYYEDGALYSAKLYGYETKAARDFAALLVQSYTPPAGIDDLITQAQKDLKILLSDKQVEAVRKAFTNLVSIITGGPGTGKTTVQKVLLYISEKIGEKNILLTAPTGRASRRMAESTGRADAVTLHSAL
;
A
#
# COMPACT_ATOMS: atom_id res chain seq x y z
N MET A 1 4.32 22.80 15.94
CA MET A 1 4.29 23.19 17.38
C MET A 1 5.56 22.68 18.04
N LYS A 2 6.42 23.59 18.47
CA LYS A 2 7.68 23.21 19.17
C LYS A 2 7.37 22.71 20.56
N CYS A 3 7.85 21.54 20.90
CA CYS A 3 7.58 20.90 22.19
C CYS A 3 8.70 19.91 22.58
N GLN A 4 8.67 19.44 23.83
CA GLN A 4 9.59 18.45 24.38
C GLN A 4 8.81 17.26 24.91
N PHE A 5 9.35 16.06 24.73
CA PHE A 5 8.78 14.83 25.27
C PHE A 5 8.88 14.83 26.81
N VAL A 6 7.77 14.51 27.47
CA VAL A 6 7.70 14.41 28.94
C VAL A 6 7.68 12.95 29.39
N ARG A 7 6.68 12.19 28.97
CA ARG A 7 6.52 10.78 29.34
C ARG A 7 5.63 10.02 28.37
N PRO A 8 5.80 8.68 28.26
CA PRO A 8 4.89 7.84 27.51
C PRO A 8 3.58 7.64 28.29
N ILE A 9 2.47 7.43 27.58
CA ILE A 9 1.20 6.89 28.09
C ILE A 9 0.98 5.50 27.55
N PHE A 10 1.21 5.30 26.23
CA PHE A 10 1.01 4.04 25.54
C PHE A 10 1.96 3.91 24.36
N GLU A 11 2.47 2.69 24.13
CA GLU A 11 3.26 2.34 22.96
C GLU A 11 3.01 0.89 22.57
N LYS A 12 2.67 0.64 21.29
CA LYS A 12 2.51 -0.70 20.75
C LYS A 12 2.67 -0.67 19.23
N ASN A 13 3.53 -1.53 18.69
CA ASN A 13 3.76 -1.69 17.25
C ASN A 13 4.07 -0.37 16.52
N GLY A 14 4.84 0.51 17.17
CA GLY A 14 5.18 1.84 16.65
C GLY A 14 4.09 2.91 16.82
N PHE A 15 2.88 2.55 17.24
CA PHE A 15 1.88 3.55 17.59
C PHE A 15 2.11 4.04 19.03
N CYS A 16 2.18 5.36 19.20
CA CYS A 16 2.56 6.03 20.43
C CYS A 16 1.46 7.01 20.89
N ILE A 17 1.26 7.09 22.21
CA ILE A 17 0.50 8.16 22.87
C ILE A 17 1.41 8.71 23.96
N TYR A 18 1.88 9.91 23.79
CA TYR A 18 2.86 10.54 24.67
C TYR A 18 2.39 11.90 25.16
N VAL A 19 2.92 12.32 26.30
CA VAL A 19 2.74 13.69 26.82
C VAL A 19 3.93 14.53 26.38
N TYR A 20 3.63 15.68 25.80
CA TYR A 20 4.61 16.72 25.43
C TYR A 20 4.38 18.00 26.20
N HIS A 21 5.45 18.75 26.38
CA HIS A 21 5.47 20.09 26.96
C HIS A 21 5.79 21.13 25.88
N THR A 22 5.11 22.29 25.91
CA THR A 22 5.35 23.40 24.99
C THR A 22 5.10 24.75 25.67
N GLU A 23 5.83 25.78 25.23
CA GLU A 23 5.56 27.18 25.56
C GLU A 23 4.58 27.84 24.57
N ASP A 24 4.17 27.10 23.52
CA ASP A 24 3.26 27.63 22.50
C ASP A 24 1.85 27.82 23.08
N SER A 25 1.33 29.02 22.97
CA SER A 25 -0.02 29.39 23.43
C SER A 25 -1.15 28.77 22.59
N GLY A 26 -0.84 28.21 21.44
CA GLY A 26 -1.78 27.53 20.52
C GLY A 26 -2.39 26.22 21.05
N VAL A 27 -2.03 25.78 22.27
CA VAL A 27 -2.66 24.59 22.89
C VAL A 27 -4.06 24.97 23.37
N PRO A 28 -5.15 24.36 22.85
CA PRO A 28 -6.52 24.64 23.28
C PRO A 28 -6.72 24.33 24.77
N GLN A 29 -7.56 25.13 25.45
CA GLN A 29 -7.80 24.98 26.88
C GLN A 29 -8.26 23.57 27.27
N GLY A 30 -9.09 22.92 26.46
CA GLY A 30 -9.58 21.55 26.69
C GLY A 30 -8.53 20.42 26.45
N ALA A 31 -7.33 20.76 25.96
CA ALA A 31 -6.23 19.81 25.73
C ALA A 31 -5.12 19.95 26.79
N ARG A 32 -5.16 20.99 27.62
CA ARG A 32 -4.13 21.29 28.63
C ARG A 32 -4.26 20.35 29.81
N ASP A 33 -3.13 19.83 30.27
CA ASP A 33 -3.08 19.08 31.53
C ASP A 33 -3.18 20.08 32.70
N ASN A 34 -4.34 20.12 33.33
CA ASN A 34 -4.62 21.03 34.47
C ASN A 34 -3.83 20.68 35.74
N SER A 35 -3.21 19.49 35.81
CA SER A 35 -2.38 19.09 36.94
C SER A 35 -0.94 19.66 36.86
N PHE A 36 -0.52 20.10 35.68
CA PHE A 36 0.79 20.69 35.46
C PHE A 36 0.85 22.14 36.00
N LYS A 37 1.81 22.41 36.87
CA LYS A 37 1.98 23.71 37.53
C LYS A 37 3.22 24.48 37.06
N GLY A 38 3.90 24.02 36.03
CA GLY A 38 5.08 24.69 35.47
C GLY A 38 4.72 25.78 34.46
N SER A 39 5.75 26.42 33.89
CA SER A 39 5.63 27.34 32.76
C SER A 39 5.20 26.55 31.52
N GLY A 40 4.42 27.16 30.63
CA GLY A 40 3.90 26.54 29.41
C GLY A 40 2.73 25.55 29.65
N TYR A 41 2.57 24.60 28.71
CA TYR A 41 1.44 23.68 28.68
C TYR A 41 1.90 22.25 28.44
N GLN A 42 1.29 21.30 29.13
CA GLN A 42 1.40 19.87 28.77
C GLN A 42 0.13 19.40 28.06
N PHE A 43 0.31 18.56 27.04
CA PHE A 43 -0.78 18.02 26.24
C PHE A 43 -0.45 16.59 25.78
N THR A 44 -1.48 15.84 25.42
CA THR A 44 -1.33 14.48 24.89
C THR A 44 -1.28 14.52 23.36
N ALA A 45 -0.24 13.92 22.79
CA ALA A 45 -0.12 13.69 21.36
C ALA A 45 -0.15 12.20 21.03
N LYS A 46 -0.75 11.83 19.90
CA LYS A 46 -0.77 10.45 19.37
C LYS A 46 -0.30 10.43 17.93
N GLY A 47 0.46 9.39 17.57
CA GLY A 47 1.02 9.19 16.24
C GLY A 47 1.88 7.96 16.15
N ASN A 48 2.49 7.73 14.99
CA ASN A 48 3.40 6.61 14.80
C ASN A 48 4.86 7.04 15.03
N ASN A 49 5.60 6.22 15.78
CA ASN A 49 7.05 6.41 16.05
C ASN A 49 7.38 7.82 16.57
N LEU A 50 6.54 8.36 17.46
CA LEU A 50 6.76 9.67 18.03
C LEU A 50 8.10 9.72 18.79
N PRO A 51 8.84 10.85 18.74
CA PRO A 51 10.10 10.99 19.42
C PRO A 51 9.92 11.01 20.94
N ALA A 52 10.74 10.24 21.65
CA ALA A 52 10.70 10.07 23.11
C ALA A 52 11.96 10.58 23.81
N ASN A 53 12.72 11.49 23.17
CA ASN A 53 13.90 12.07 23.76
C ASN A 53 13.56 13.32 24.57
N LYS A 54 13.83 13.29 25.90
CA LYS A 54 13.58 14.40 26.82
C LYS A 54 14.50 15.61 26.62
N LEU A 55 15.62 15.43 25.93
CA LEU A 55 16.64 16.46 25.73
C LEU A 55 16.63 17.04 24.31
N ALA A 56 15.71 16.59 23.47
CA ALA A 56 15.56 17.11 22.11
C ALA A 56 14.23 17.87 21.99
N ASP A 57 14.30 19.07 21.42
CA ASP A 57 13.11 19.79 20.97
C ASP A 57 12.57 19.14 19.70
N VAL A 58 11.26 19.08 19.61
CA VAL A 58 10.54 18.50 18.47
C VAL A 58 9.55 19.52 17.94
N ASP A 59 9.46 19.66 16.63
CA ASP A 59 8.35 20.37 16.01
C ASP A 59 7.30 19.36 15.56
N LEU A 60 6.16 19.31 16.26
CA LEU A 60 5.03 18.46 15.92
C LEU A 60 4.07 19.21 14.98
N GLN A 61 3.72 18.58 13.86
CA GLN A 61 2.71 19.07 12.92
C GLN A 61 1.54 18.11 12.88
N GLY A 62 0.31 18.64 12.96
CA GLY A 62 -0.88 17.82 13.04
C GLY A 62 -2.11 18.65 13.41
N ASN A 63 -3.15 17.98 13.86
CA ASN A 63 -4.43 18.59 14.17
C ASN A 63 -4.97 18.16 15.53
N TRP A 64 -5.78 19.01 16.17
CA TRP A 64 -6.50 18.69 17.38
C TRP A 64 -7.75 17.86 17.07
N GLU A 65 -7.91 16.73 17.73
CA GLU A 65 -9.07 15.85 17.58
C GLU A 65 -9.67 15.53 18.97
N LYS A 66 -10.99 15.63 19.08
CA LYS A 66 -11.73 15.27 20.30
C LYS A 66 -12.20 13.81 20.22
N ASN A 67 -11.85 13.04 21.24
CA ASN A 67 -12.28 11.65 21.39
C ASN A 67 -12.81 11.36 22.81
N SER A 68 -13.05 10.08 23.14
CA SER A 68 -13.53 9.65 24.46
C SER A 68 -12.58 9.99 25.63
N HIS A 69 -11.30 10.28 25.35
CA HIS A 69 -10.26 10.62 26.33
C HIS A 69 -9.95 12.13 26.35
N GLY A 70 -10.74 12.95 25.69
CA GLY A 70 -10.55 14.40 25.62
C GLY A 70 -9.99 14.87 24.28
N LEU A 71 -9.43 16.08 24.27
CA LEU A 71 -8.83 16.69 23.10
C LEU A 71 -7.35 16.30 23.04
N GLN A 72 -6.93 15.63 21.95
CA GLN A 72 -5.58 15.13 21.73
C GLN A 72 -5.01 15.66 20.42
N TYR A 73 -3.69 15.85 20.37
CA TYR A 73 -2.99 16.27 19.15
C TYR A 73 -2.64 15.06 18.30
N ILE A 74 -3.23 14.96 17.12
CA ILE A 74 -2.92 13.92 16.16
C ILE A 74 -1.73 14.39 15.35
N VAL A 75 -0.61 13.69 15.50
CA VAL A 75 0.63 14.04 14.82
C VAL A 75 0.66 13.39 13.45
N ASP A 76 0.63 14.23 12.43
CA ASP A 76 0.78 13.80 11.04
C ASP A 76 2.27 13.70 10.65
N TYR A 77 3.07 14.66 11.13
CA TYR A 77 4.50 14.75 10.90
C TYR A 77 5.20 15.35 12.13
N PHE A 78 6.45 15.01 12.34
CA PHE A 78 7.32 15.65 13.32
C PHE A 78 8.74 15.80 12.80
N GLU A 79 9.42 16.82 13.30
CA GLU A 79 10.84 17.06 13.09
C GLU A 79 11.55 17.19 14.44
N GLU A 80 12.58 16.37 14.67
CA GLU A 80 13.50 16.60 15.81
C GLU A 80 14.44 17.76 15.47
N LEU A 81 14.32 18.83 16.23
CA LEU A 81 15.17 20.00 16.02
C LEU A 81 16.61 19.69 16.45
N LYS A 82 17.60 20.21 15.70
CA LYS A 82 19.01 20.07 16.08
C LYS A 82 19.19 20.72 17.46
N PRO A 83 19.62 19.94 18.48
CA PRO A 83 19.85 20.49 19.82
C PRO A 83 20.91 21.58 19.81
N GLN A 84 20.69 22.62 20.61
CA GLN A 84 21.62 23.74 20.74
C GLN A 84 22.43 23.71 22.05
N SER A 85 22.23 22.69 22.88
CA SER A 85 23.02 22.45 24.10
C SER A 85 23.95 21.25 23.94
N ILE A 86 25.06 21.26 24.69
CA ILE A 86 26.06 20.17 24.69
C ILE A 86 25.40 18.83 25.08
N GLU A 87 24.59 18.84 26.12
CA GLU A 87 23.85 17.67 26.63
C GLU A 87 22.82 17.18 25.60
N GLY A 88 22.14 18.10 24.94
CA GLY A 88 21.17 17.78 23.86
C GLY A 88 21.87 17.14 22.67
N ILE A 89 23.00 17.68 22.22
CA ILE A 89 23.79 17.12 21.10
C ILE A 89 24.29 15.72 21.46
N GLU A 90 24.81 15.51 22.68
CA GLU A 90 25.28 14.20 23.13
C GLU A 90 24.12 13.18 23.14
N SER A 91 22.96 13.58 23.65
CA SER A 91 21.75 12.75 23.68
C SER A 91 21.27 12.41 22.27
N TYR A 92 21.22 13.39 21.38
CA TYR A 92 20.83 13.20 19.99
C TYR A 92 21.74 12.18 19.27
N LEU A 93 23.06 12.36 19.38
CA LEU A 93 24.01 11.44 18.76
C LEU A 93 23.94 10.02 19.33
N SER A 94 23.61 9.87 20.63
CA SER A 94 23.54 8.59 21.31
C SER A 94 22.18 7.90 21.25
N SER A 95 21.17 8.54 20.67
CA SER A 95 19.79 8.04 20.60
C SER A 95 19.58 6.74 19.82
N GLY A 96 20.61 6.27 19.09
CA GLY A 96 20.56 5.10 18.22
C GLY A 96 20.08 5.40 16.79
N MET A 97 19.69 6.63 16.49
CA MET A 97 19.30 7.05 15.14
C MET A 97 20.48 7.03 14.17
N ILE A 98 21.68 7.41 14.65
CA ILE A 98 22.91 7.38 13.84
C ILE A 98 23.66 6.09 14.11
N LYS A 99 23.52 5.11 13.22
CA LYS A 99 24.25 3.83 13.32
C LYS A 99 25.77 4.08 13.36
N GLY A 100 26.43 3.51 14.37
CA GLY A 100 27.88 3.70 14.56
C GLY A 100 28.27 4.69 15.65
N ILE A 101 27.33 5.49 16.16
CA ILE A 101 27.52 6.34 17.33
C ILE A 101 26.77 5.77 18.52
N GLY A 102 27.50 5.19 19.48
CA GLY A 102 26.98 4.83 20.79
C GLY A 102 27.31 5.91 21.84
N PRO A 103 26.81 5.79 23.10
CA PRO A 103 27.00 6.80 24.14
C PRO A 103 28.47 7.24 24.36
N LYS A 104 29.41 6.30 24.37
CA LYS A 104 30.84 6.60 24.52
C LYS A 104 31.41 7.41 23.34
N THR A 105 30.95 7.08 22.12
CA THR A 105 31.40 7.78 20.90
C THR A 105 30.75 9.17 20.83
N ALA A 106 29.47 9.30 21.14
CA ALA A 106 28.76 10.58 21.23
C ALA A 106 29.48 11.55 22.21
N LYS A 107 29.76 11.07 23.43
CA LYS A 107 30.48 11.85 24.44
C LYS A 107 31.87 12.31 23.97
N ALA A 108 32.62 11.45 23.29
CA ALA A 108 33.93 11.80 22.75
C ALA A 108 33.86 12.85 21.63
N ILE A 109 32.86 12.74 20.75
CA ILE A 109 32.59 13.70 19.65
C ILE A 109 32.26 15.06 20.25
N VAL A 110 31.28 15.12 21.17
CA VAL A 110 30.79 16.36 21.76
C VAL A 110 31.89 16.99 22.67
N ALA A 111 32.64 16.21 23.41
CA ALA A 111 33.77 16.70 24.20
C ALA A 111 34.83 17.41 23.35
N LYS A 112 35.04 16.95 22.09
CA LYS A 112 36.02 17.55 21.20
C LYS A 112 35.48 18.78 20.45
N PHE A 113 34.25 18.73 19.97
CA PHE A 113 33.71 19.73 19.05
C PHE A 113 32.65 20.64 19.67
N GLY A 114 32.10 20.29 20.84
CA GLY A 114 31.07 21.07 21.56
C GLY A 114 29.87 21.39 20.70
N LEU A 115 29.43 22.66 20.72
CA LEU A 115 28.29 23.14 19.90
C LEU A 115 28.55 23.09 18.40
N ARG A 116 29.82 22.98 17.96
CA ARG A 116 30.16 22.87 16.53
C ARG A 116 30.07 21.44 15.99
N THR A 117 29.58 20.49 16.77
CA THR A 117 29.53 19.08 16.40
C THR A 117 28.78 18.85 15.08
N PHE A 118 27.63 19.51 14.88
CA PHE A 118 26.87 19.37 13.63
C PHE A 118 27.58 20.06 12.44
N GLU A 119 28.20 21.21 12.65
CA GLU A 119 29.01 21.87 11.63
C GLU A 119 30.19 20.99 11.17
N VAL A 120 30.78 20.27 12.10
CA VAL A 120 31.89 19.34 11.80
C VAL A 120 31.36 18.11 11.04
N LEU A 121 30.22 17.55 11.43
CA LEU A 121 29.57 16.44 10.71
C LEU A 121 29.16 16.84 9.28
N ASP A 122 28.65 18.06 9.11
CA ASP A 122 28.18 18.57 7.82
C ASP A 122 29.33 18.94 6.87
N ASN A 123 30.40 19.63 7.39
CA ASN A 123 31.42 20.26 6.54
C ASN A 123 32.83 19.69 6.67
N TYR A 124 33.15 19.10 7.82
CA TYR A 124 34.53 18.64 8.15
C TYR A 124 34.56 17.24 8.76
N PRO A 125 33.83 16.25 8.20
CA PRO A 125 33.62 14.94 8.84
C PRO A 125 34.94 14.17 9.09
N GLU A 126 35.97 14.41 8.29
CA GLU A 126 37.31 13.79 8.47
C GLU A 126 37.91 14.10 9.83
N SER A 127 37.56 15.24 10.45
CA SER A 127 38.04 15.62 11.79
C SER A 127 37.60 14.64 12.89
N LEU A 128 36.61 13.78 12.62
CA LEU A 128 36.19 12.71 13.53
C LEU A 128 37.21 11.60 13.62
N LEU A 129 38.08 11.43 12.62
CA LEU A 129 39.15 10.43 12.63
C LEU A 129 40.18 10.66 13.74
N ASP A 130 40.31 11.90 14.22
CA ASP A 130 41.16 12.24 15.36
C ASP A 130 40.61 11.73 16.70
N ILE A 131 39.43 11.17 16.74
CA ILE A 131 38.82 10.62 17.95
C ILE A 131 39.14 9.15 18.05
N LYS A 132 39.77 8.78 19.17
CA LYS A 132 40.15 7.38 19.44
C LYS A 132 38.92 6.45 19.31
N GLY A 133 39.06 5.47 18.42
CA GLY A 133 38.01 4.48 18.16
C GLY A 133 37.03 4.83 17.01
N ILE A 134 37.29 5.93 16.29
CA ILE A 134 36.68 6.21 14.99
C ILE A 134 37.71 5.91 13.90
N THR A 135 37.51 4.79 13.22
CA THR A 135 38.27 4.38 12.03
C THR A 135 37.58 4.88 10.76
N ARG A 136 38.29 4.87 9.62
CA ARG A 136 37.71 5.25 8.33
C ARG A 136 36.38 4.52 8.03
N ASN A 137 36.38 3.21 8.14
CA ASN A 137 35.17 2.39 7.92
C ASN A 137 34.01 2.77 8.89
N LYS A 138 34.35 3.13 10.14
CA LYS A 138 33.35 3.58 11.10
C LYS A 138 32.83 4.98 10.78
N LEU A 139 33.69 5.88 10.31
CA LEU A 139 33.31 7.21 9.84
C LEU A 139 32.36 7.11 8.66
N ASP A 140 32.68 6.29 7.65
CA ASP A 140 31.81 6.10 6.48
C ASP A 140 30.40 5.61 6.88
N LYS A 141 30.28 4.69 7.83
CA LYS A 141 29.00 4.22 8.38
C LYS A 141 28.24 5.31 9.15
N ILE A 142 28.96 6.14 9.91
CA ILE A 142 28.36 7.26 10.64
C ILE A 142 27.79 8.28 9.66
N LEU A 143 28.57 8.63 8.64
CA LEU A 143 28.17 9.63 7.65
C LEU A 143 27.00 9.14 6.79
N ALA A 144 27.01 7.88 6.37
CA ALA A 144 25.89 7.29 5.66
C ALA A 144 24.59 7.41 6.50
N ALA A 145 24.62 6.97 7.76
CA ALA A 145 23.44 7.02 8.63
C ALA A 145 23.00 8.45 8.98
N TYR A 146 23.94 9.39 9.09
CA TYR A 146 23.67 10.80 9.35
C TYR A 146 23.03 11.48 8.15
N ASN A 147 23.57 11.25 6.94
CA ASN A 147 23.05 11.81 5.69
C ASN A 147 21.69 11.22 5.34
N ASP A 148 21.47 9.92 5.55
CA ASP A 148 20.16 9.26 5.37
C ASP A 148 19.08 9.96 6.21
N GLY A 149 19.38 10.28 7.47
CA GLY A 149 18.46 10.99 8.35
C GLY A 149 18.13 12.41 7.88
N HIS A 150 19.07 13.11 7.26
CA HIS A 150 18.87 14.44 6.67
C HIS A 150 17.99 14.36 5.42
N ALA A 151 18.32 13.46 4.48
CA ALA A 151 17.57 13.30 3.24
C ALA A 151 16.11 12.93 3.46
N VAL A 152 15.83 12.06 4.44
CA VAL A 152 14.44 11.73 4.81
C VAL A 152 13.70 12.92 5.40
N ARG A 153 14.35 13.75 6.22
CA ARG A 153 13.73 14.97 6.78
C ARG A 153 13.40 15.99 5.71
N ASP A 154 14.33 16.28 4.80
CA ASP A 154 14.13 17.23 3.72
C ASP A 154 12.98 16.77 2.80
N LEU A 155 12.94 15.48 2.50
CA LEU A 155 11.87 14.86 1.73
C LEU A 155 10.52 14.96 2.48
N ALA A 156 10.52 14.77 3.79
CA ALA A 156 9.33 14.87 4.62
C ALA A 156 8.82 16.31 4.70
N ALA A 157 9.69 17.27 4.94
CA ALA A 157 9.33 18.69 4.95
C ALA A 157 8.70 19.12 3.63
N TYR A 158 9.26 18.63 2.51
CA TYR A 158 8.76 18.92 1.18
C TYR A 158 7.38 18.28 0.90
N LEU A 159 7.15 17.04 1.34
CA LEU A 159 5.95 16.26 1.02
C LEU A 159 4.79 16.44 2.01
N THR A 160 5.03 17.02 3.18
CA THR A 160 3.99 17.27 4.21
C THR A 160 2.79 18.07 3.69
N PRO A 161 2.95 19.16 2.90
CA PRO A 161 1.82 19.91 2.36
C PRO A 161 0.88 19.05 1.49
N PHE A 162 1.40 17.99 0.87
CA PHE A 162 0.65 17.04 0.02
C PHE A 162 0.05 15.87 0.80
N LYS A 163 0.05 15.93 2.14
CA LYS A 163 -0.50 14.90 3.03
C LYS A 163 0.08 13.50 2.80
N VAL A 164 1.33 13.44 2.37
CA VAL A 164 2.07 12.18 2.21
C VAL A 164 2.50 11.69 3.58
N THR A 165 2.04 10.49 3.95
CA THR A 165 2.30 9.94 5.29
C THR A 165 3.77 9.57 5.49
N PRO A 166 4.31 9.56 6.73
CA PRO A 166 5.69 9.18 7.03
C PRO A 166 6.09 7.79 6.49
N LYS A 167 5.15 6.84 6.50
CA LYS A 167 5.35 5.51 5.91
C LYS A 167 5.59 5.57 4.40
N LYS A 168 4.86 6.43 3.70
CA LYS A 168 5.05 6.65 2.27
C LYS A 168 6.37 7.37 1.97
N ILE A 169 6.72 8.37 2.77
CA ILE A 169 8.00 9.11 2.66
C ILE A 169 9.18 8.13 2.80
N ARG A 170 9.13 7.23 3.78
CA ARG A 170 10.16 6.21 3.94
C ARG A 170 10.26 5.29 2.72
N LYS A 171 9.14 4.87 2.12
CA LYS A 171 9.15 4.08 0.89
C LYS A 171 9.80 4.82 -0.29
N ILE A 172 9.55 6.13 -0.43
CA ILE A 172 10.22 6.94 -1.45
C ILE A 172 11.73 6.91 -1.23
N TYR A 173 12.16 7.12 0.02
CA TYR A 173 13.58 7.09 0.34
C TYR A 173 14.22 5.70 0.15
N GLU A 174 13.52 4.62 0.53
CA GLU A 174 13.97 3.25 0.30
C GLU A 174 14.14 2.92 -1.20
N TYR A 175 13.34 3.56 -2.07
CA TYR A 175 13.36 3.32 -3.51
C TYR A 175 14.40 4.18 -4.24
N PHE A 176 14.46 5.48 -3.95
CA PHE A 176 15.33 6.45 -4.66
C PHE A 176 16.59 6.83 -3.88
N GLY A 177 16.71 6.47 -2.60
CA GLY A 177 17.87 6.81 -1.77
C GLY A 177 18.06 8.31 -1.60
N ALA A 178 19.30 8.75 -1.68
CA ALA A 178 19.69 10.17 -1.52
C ALA A 178 19.11 11.10 -2.59
N GLU A 179 18.79 10.56 -3.77
CA GLU A 179 18.21 11.33 -4.89
C GLU A 179 16.69 11.52 -4.77
N ALA A 180 16.05 10.99 -3.72
CA ALA A 180 14.61 10.99 -3.54
C ALA A 180 13.97 12.37 -3.67
N LEU A 181 14.52 13.39 -3.01
CA LEU A 181 13.99 14.77 -3.05
C LEU A 181 14.11 15.39 -4.45
N GLU A 182 15.23 15.19 -5.10
CA GLU A 182 15.50 15.66 -6.46
C GLU A 182 14.54 15.00 -7.46
N THR A 183 14.38 13.67 -7.35
CA THR A 183 13.45 12.91 -8.18
C THR A 183 12.01 13.39 -8.01
N VAL A 184 11.56 13.58 -6.76
CA VAL A 184 10.20 14.06 -6.49
C VAL A 184 9.95 15.45 -7.04
N LYS A 185 10.96 16.33 -7.03
CA LYS A 185 10.85 17.68 -7.58
C LYS A 185 10.84 17.70 -9.11
N ASN A 186 11.74 16.96 -9.73
CA ASN A 186 11.98 17.04 -11.17
C ASN A 186 11.18 16.00 -11.98
N GLN A 187 10.89 14.85 -11.39
CA GLN A 187 10.21 13.72 -12.04
C GLN A 187 9.14 13.12 -11.11
N PRO A 188 8.15 13.91 -10.65
CA PRO A 188 7.18 13.44 -9.64
C PRO A 188 6.42 12.17 -10.05
N PHE A 189 6.20 11.94 -11.34
CA PHE A 189 5.48 10.77 -11.84
C PHE A 189 6.24 9.45 -11.66
N ALA A 190 7.56 9.48 -11.40
CA ALA A 190 8.31 8.31 -10.97
C ALA A 190 7.78 7.71 -9.65
N LEU A 191 7.09 8.52 -8.83
CA LEU A 191 6.41 8.04 -7.62
C LEU A 191 5.28 7.04 -7.92
N CYS A 192 4.69 7.05 -9.11
CA CYS A 192 3.64 6.09 -9.49
C CYS A 192 4.16 4.64 -9.58
N GLU A 193 5.47 4.43 -9.69
CA GLU A 193 6.11 3.11 -9.65
C GLU A 193 6.10 2.52 -8.23
N ILE A 194 5.96 3.37 -7.20
CA ILE A 194 5.98 2.94 -5.80
C ILE A 194 4.55 2.59 -5.36
N GLY A 195 4.35 1.34 -4.94
CA GLY A 195 3.04 0.87 -4.48
C GLY A 195 2.46 1.74 -3.34
N GLY A 196 1.27 2.29 -3.60
CA GLY A 196 0.54 3.16 -2.67
C GLY A 196 0.59 4.65 -3.03
N PHE A 197 1.26 5.04 -4.13
CA PHE A 197 1.16 6.37 -4.70
C PHE A 197 0.21 6.34 -5.89
N GLY A 198 -0.97 6.92 -5.72
CA GLY A 198 -1.93 7.09 -6.82
C GLY A 198 -1.65 8.38 -7.60
N PHE A 199 -2.03 8.37 -8.89
CA PHE A 199 -1.89 9.50 -9.80
C PHE A 199 -2.34 10.85 -9.22
N LEU A 200 -3.48 10.88 -8.51
CA LEU A 200 -4.03 12.15 -7.99
C LEU A 200 -3.08 12.87 -7.04
N THR A 201 -2.46 12.14 -6.11
CA THR A 201 -1.48 12.73 -5.18
C THR A 201 -0.22 13.18 -5.90
N VAL A 202 0.24 12.39 -6.87
CA VAL A 202 1.44 12.71 -7.65
C VAL A 202 1.18 13.89 -8.58
N ASP A 203 0.00 14.00 -9.17
CA ASP A 203 -0.40 15.12 -10.02
C ASP A 203 -0.50 16.43 -9.23
N GLU A 204 -0.95 16.37 -7.95
CA GLU A 204 -0.94 17.52 -7.05
C GLU A 204 0.48 18.01 -6.78
N ILE A 205 1.42 17.11 -6.50
CA ILE A 205 2.85 17.44 -6.33
C ILE A 205 3.44 18.04 -7.62
N ALA A 206 3.14 17.42 -8.76
CA ALA A 206 3.63 17.88 -10.06
C ALA A 206 3.14 19.29 -10.41
N ARG A 207 1.86 19.59 -10.15
CA ARG A 207 1.27 20.93 -10.34
C ARG A 207 1.92 21.96 -9.44
N ALA A 208 2.18 21.64 -8.19
CA ALA A 208 2.88 22.54 -7.26
C ALA A 208 4.32 22.81 -7.69
N ASN A 209 4.96 21.88 -8.38
CA ASN A 209 6.30 22.01 -8.95
C ASN A 209 6.31 22.69 -10.33
N HIS A 210 5.16 23.18 -10.80
CA HIS A 210 5.03 23.78 -12.13
C HIS A 210 5.49 22.85 -13.27
N CYS A 211 5.35 21.53 -13.09
CA CYS A 211 5.60 20.56 -14.16
C CYS A 211 4.67 20.81 -15.34
N ARG A 212 5.15 20.52 -16.55
CA ARG A 212 4.36 20.72 -17.76
C ARG A 212 3.08 19.89 -17.72
N PRO A 213 1.89 20.49 -17.90
CA PRO A 213 0.63 19.77 -17.84
C PRO A 213 0.50 18.66 -18.89
N ASN A 214 1.17 18.81 -20.04
CA ASN A 214 1.20 17.85 -21.15
C ASN A 214 2.45 16.96 -21.16
N ASP A 215 3.13 16.82 -20.03
CA ASP A 215 4.25 15.89 -19.89
C ASP A 215 3.79 14.46 -20.22
N PRO A 216 4.49 13.72 -21.11
CA PRO A 216 4.15 12.35 -21.44
C PRO A 216 4.06 11.42 -20.21
N LEU A 217 4.92 11.59 -19.21
CA LEU A 217 4.87 10.79 -17.96
C LEU A 217 3.61 11.09 -17.14
N ARG A 218 3.12 12.33 -17.16
CA ARG A 218 1.83 12.68 -16.57
C ARG A 218 0.68 11.97 -17.26
N ILE A 219 0.68 11.97 -18.58
CA ILE A 219 -0.36 11.32 -19.40
C ILE A 219 -0.32 9.81 -19.15
N GLU A 220 0.86 9.19 -19.15
CA GLU A 220 1.06 7.78 -18.83
C GLU A 220 0.55 7.43 -17.42
N GLY A 221 0.93 8.22 -16.41
CA GLY A 221 0.44 8.05 -15.04
C GLY A 221 -1.08 8.12 -14.93
N CYS A 222 -1.71 9.03 -15.69
CA CYS A 222 -3.17 9.15 -15.76
C CYS A 222 -3.82 7.95 -16.46
N ILE A 223 -3.24 7.46 -17.54
CA ILE A 223 -3.70 6.24 -18.24
C ILE A 223 -3.67 5.04 -17.28
N ASN A 224 -2.57 4.84 -16.57
CA ASN A 224 -2.44 3.75 -15.60
C ASN A 224 -3.48 3.89 -14.46
N TYR A 225 -3.70 5.10 -13.95
CA TYR A 225 -4.71 5.37 -12.93
C TYR A 225 -6.13 5.05 -13.42
N CYS A 226 -6.50 5.50 -14.62
CA CYS A 226 -7.82 5.20 -15.19
C CYS A 226 -7.99 3.69 -15.43
N MET A 227 -6.93 2.99 -15.83
CA MET A 227 -6.95 1.54 -15.97
C MET A 227 -7.15 0.82 -14.62
N GLU A 228 -6.53 1.32 -13.55
CA GLU A 228 -6.77 0.81 -12.18
C GLU A 228 -8.23 1.02 -11.73
N LEU A 229 -8.85 2.14 -12.11
CA LEU A 229 -10.26 2.37 -11.81
C LEU A 229 -11.17 1.37 -12.54
N GLU A 230 -10.87 1.03 -13.80
CA GLU A 230 -11.59 -0.02 -14.51
C GLU A 230 -11.47 -1.37 -13.80
N MET A 231 -10.27 -1.71 -13.34
CA MET A 231 -10.06 -2.94 -12.55
C MET A 231 -10.86 -2.95 -11.25
N GLN A 232 -10.90 -1.84 -10.52
CA GLN A 232 -11.67 -1.72 -9.28
C GLN A 232 -13.18 -1.86 -9.52
N ASN A 233 -13.65 -1.47 -10.69
CA ASN A 233 -15.03 -1.67 -11.14
C ASN A 233 -15.31 -3.11 -11.60
N GLY A 234 -14.32 -3.99 -11.57
CA GLY A 234 -14.42 -5.39 -11.96
C GLY A 234 -14.24 -5.66 -13.46
N ASN A 235 -13.77 -4.66 -14.22
CA ASN A 235 -13.50 -4.80 -15.65
C ASN A 235 -12.10 -5.35 -15.89
N LEU A 236 -11.95 -6.27 -16.83
CA LEU A 236 -10.65 -6.78 -17.27
C LEU A 236 -10.02 -5.88 -18.34
N TYR A 237 -10.82 -5.17 -19.07
CA TYR A 237 -10.43 -4.26 -20.14
C TYR A 237 -11.31 -3.02 -20.16
N ALA A 238 -10.84 -2.01 -20.85
CA ALA A 238 -11.57 -0.76 -21.13
C ALA A 238 -11.97 -0.68 -22.61
N ASP A 239 -13.14 -0.11 -22.89
CA ASP A 239 -13.54 0.29 -24.24
C ASP A 239 -12.70 1.47 -24.69
N LYS A 240 -11.85 1.30 -25.70
CA LYS A 240 -10.81 2.27 -26.06
C LYS A 240 -11.35 3.69 -26.27
N PRO A 241 -12.41 3.97 -27.04
CA PRO A 241 -12.93 5.33 -27.25
C PRO A 241 -13.39 6.00 -25.95
N LYS A 242 -14.15 5.27 -25.12
CA LYS A 242 -14.63 5.78 -23.83
C LYS A 242 -13.48 6.03 -22.87
N PHE A 243 -12.51 5.12 -22.84
CA PHE A 243 -11.35 5.22 -21.99
C PHE A 243 -10.46 6.42 -22.37
N GLN A 244 -10.21 6.63 -23.66
CA GLN A 244 -9.47 7.80 -24.14
C GLN A 244 -10.12 9.10 -23.68
N LYS A 245 -11.45 9.20 -23.80
CA LYS A 245 -12.21 10.36 -23.33
C LYS A 245 -12.10 10.54 -21.81
N GLN A 246 -12.20 9.46 -21.04
CA GLN A 246 -12.05 9.49 -19.58
C GLN A 246 -10.66 10.02 -19.17
N VAL A 247 -9.60 9.55 -19.80
CA VAL A 247 -8.22 10.01 -19.56
C VAL A 247 -8.09 11.50 -19.91
N TYR A 248 -8.61 11.92 -21.06
CA TYR A 248 -8.62 13.32 -21.49
C TYR A 248 -9.34 14.22 -20.48
N GLU A 249 -10.55 13.84 -20.04
CA GLU A 249 -11.32 14.59 -19.05
C GLU A 249 -10.56 14.67 -17.71
N GLN A 250 -9.93 13.60 -17.28
CA GLN A 250 -9.17 13.55 -16.02
C GLN A 250 -7.94 14.45 -16.07
N LEU A 251 -7.20 14.49 -17.19
CA LEU A 251 -6.00 15.31 -17.37
C LEU A 251 -6.31 16.82 -17.40
N ASN A 252 -7.46 17.18 -17.96
CA ASN A 252 -7.90 18.57 -18.05
C ASN A 252 -8.72 19.05 -16.85
N ARG A 253 -9.02 18.16 -15.93
CA ARG A 253 -9.80 18.47 -14.74
C ARG A 253 -9.11 19.50 -13.84
N GLY A 254 -9.82 20.59 -13.54
CA GLY A 254 -9.32 21.68 -12.68
C GLY A 254 -8.50 22.73 -13.42
N TYR A 255 -8.38 22.65 -14.75
CA TYR A 255 -7.85 23.72 -15.58
C TYR A 255 -8.97 24.54 -16.24
N VAL A 256 -8.72 25.82 -16.45
CA VAL A 256 -9.67 26.75 -17.10
C VAL A 256 -9.74 26.52 -18.61
N SER A 257 -8.64 26.08 -19.20
CA SER A 257 -8.53 25.77 -20.63
C SER A 257 -7.94 24.37 -20.82
N GLU A 258 -8.11 23.83 -22.02
CA GLU A 258 -7.48 22.58 -22.40
C GLU A 258 -5.94 22.69 -22.28
N VAL A 259 -5.34 21.78 -21.52
CA VAL A 259 -3.87 21.70 -21.32
C VAL A 259 -3.26 20.43 -21.91
N VAL A 260 -4.10 19.43 -22.20
CA VAL A 260 -3.73 18.19 -22.89
C VAL A 260 -4.80 17.89 -23.93
N SER A 261 -4.41 17.75 -25.18
CA SER A 261 -5.30 17.42 -26.29
C SER A 261 -5.57 15.90 -26.37
N GLU A 262 -6.70 15.51 -26.99
CA GLU A 262 -6.99 14.10 -27.27
C GLU A 262 -5.91 13.44 -28.13
N VAL A 263 -5.25 14.20 -29.00
CA VAL A 263 -4.16 13.72 -29.86
C VAL A 263 -2.93 13.36 -29.03
N GLU A 264 -2.60 14.13 -27.99
CA GLU A 264 -1.49 13.83 -27.09
C GLU A 264 -1.79 12.58 -26.27
N VAL A 265 -3.01 12.43 -25.74
CA VAL A 265 -3.46 11.19 -25.07
C VAL A 265 -3.31 10.00 -26.00
N TYR A 266 -3.79 10.12 -27.24
CA TYR A 266 -3.69 9.04 -28.22
C TYR A 266 -2.24 8.64 -28.51
N LYS A 267 -1.34 9.61 -28.68
CA LYS A 267 0.08 9.36 -28.94
C LYS A 267 0.74 8.57 -27.80
N VAL A 268 0.50 8.96 -26.55
CA VAL A 268 1.06 8.25 -25.39
C VAL A 268 0.45 6.85 -25.27
N MET A 269 -0.88 6.70 -25.42
CA MET A 269 -1.51 5.38 -25.44
C MET A 269 -0.96 4.47 -26.55
N TYR A 270 -0.73 5.02 -27.74
CA TYR A 270 -0.13 4.26 -28.85
C TYR A 270 1.29 3.80 -28.51
N GLN A 271 2.10 4.70 -27.92
CA GLN A 271 3.45 4.34 -27.46
C GLN A 271 3.40 3.24 -26.38
N MET A 272 2.51 3.33 -25.39
CA MET A 272 2.34 2.31 -24.36
C MET A 272 1.91 0.95 -24.94
N VAL A 273 1.11 0.95 -26.00
CA VAL A 273 0.78 -0.32 -26.72
C VAL A 273 1.98 -0.86 -27.47
N HIS A 274 2.75 0.01 -28.15
CA HIS A 274 3.98 -0.37 -28.84
C HIS A 274 5.01 -0.99 -27.86
N ASP A 275 5.16 -0.41 -26.68
CA ASP A 275 6.08 -0.83 -25.63
C ASP A 275 5.53 -2.00 -24.78
N LYS A 276 4.35 -2.50 -25.13
CA LYS A 276 3.66 -3.61 -24.44
C LYS A 276 3.30 -3.33 -22.97
N ALA A 277 3.23 -2.06 -22.56
CA ALA A 277 2.66 -1.65 -21.29
C ALA A 277 1.12 -1.78 -21.31
N LEU A 278 0.52 -1.58 -22.49
CA LEU A 278 -0.89 -1.86 -22.77
C LEU A 278 -1.01 -2.85 -23.93
N TYR A 279 -2.14 -3.54 -24.01
CA TYR A 279 -2.53 -4.40 -25.11
C TYR A 279 -3.85 -3.95 -25.68
N TYR A 280 -3.95 -3.97 -27.00
CA TYR A 280 -5.17 -3.60 -27.72
C TYR A 280 -5.59 -4.74 -28.63
N GLU A 281 -6.83 -5.21 -28.48
CA GLU A 281 -7.42 -6.29 -29.26
C GLU A 281 -8.92 -6.04 -29.43
N ASP A 282 -9.41 -6.03 -30.65
CA ASP A 282 -10.84 -5.92 -31.02
C ASP A 282 -11.62 -4.81 -30.28
N GLY A 283 -11.02 -3.62 -30.12
CA GLY A 283 -11.64 -2.49 -29.41
C GLY A 283 -11.40 -2.47 -27.91
N ALA A 284 -10.95 -3.56 -27.33
CA ALA A 284 -10.61 -3.71 -25.92
C ALA A 284 -9.17 -3.29 -25.64
N LEU A 285 -8.98 -2.44 -24.62
CA LEU A 285 -7.67 -2.00 -24.13
C LEU A 285 -7.41 -2.62 -22.76
N TYR A 286 -6.30 -3.32 -22.63
CA TYR A 286 -5.89 -4.02 -21.41
C TYR A 286 -4.60 -3.44 -20.83
N SER A 287 -4.45 -3.51 -19.51
CA SER A 287 -3.11 -3.47 -18.92
C SER A 287 -2.36 -4.77 -19.24
N ALA A 288 -1.04 -4.71 -19.36
CA ALA A 288 -0.20 -5.90 -19.61
C ALA A 288 -0.46 -7.03 -18.62
N LYS A 289 -0.69 -6.67 -17.35
CA LYS A 289 -0.97 -7.61 -16.25
C LYS A 289 -2.27 -8.37 -16.47
N LEU A 290 -3.36 -7.68 -16.79
CA LEU A 290 -4.68 -8.31 -16.97
C LEU A 290 -4.75 -9.11 -18.26
N TYR A 291 -4.17 -8.60 -19.35
CA TYR A 291 -4.02 -9.34 -20.59
C TYR A 291 -3.26 -10.65 -20.39
N GLY A 292 -2.16 -10.59 -19.62
CA GLY A 292 -1.40 -11.78 -19.27
C GLY A 292 -2.20 -12.81 -18.45
N TYR A 293 -3.04 -12.34 -17.51
CA TYR A 293 -3.88 -13.25 -16.72
C TYR A 293 -4.97 -13.90 -17.56
N GLU A 294 -5.67 -13.13 -18.39
CA GLU A 294 -6.75 -13.65 -19.24
C GLU A 294 -6.22 -14.63 -20.28
N THR A 295 -5.14 -14.27 -21.00
CA THR A 295 -4.53 -15.13 -22.01
C THR A 295 -3.93 -16.41 -21.43
N LYS A 296 -3.33 -16.32 -20.21
CA LYS A 296 -2.85 -17.50 -19.51
C LYS A 296 -4.00 -18.42 -19.10
N ALA A 297 -5.06 -17.86 -18.50
CA ALA A 297 -6.24 -18.65 -18.14
C ALA A 297 -6.87 -19.32 -19.36
N ALA A 298 -7.03 -18.58 -20.47
CA ALA A 298 -7.56 -19.14 -21.71
C ALA A 298 -6.70 -20.29 -22.24
N ARG A 299 -5.37 -20.15 -22.20
CA ARG A 299 -4.43 -21.20 -22.62
C ARG A 299 -4.52 -22.44 -21.72
N ASP A 300 -4.58 -22.23 -20.40
CA ASP A 300 -4.66 -23.32 -19.43
C ASP A 300 -5.98 -24.09 -19.60
N PHE A 301 -7.12 -23.38 -19.81
CA PHE A 301 -8.39 -24.02 -20.14
C PHE A 301 -8.36 -24.77 -21.48
N ALA A 302 -7.79 -24.17 -22.52
CA ALA A 302 -7.64 -24.83 -23.82
C ALA A 302 -6.82 -26.12 -23.70
N ALA A 303 -5.75 -26.09 -22.90
CA ALA A 303 -4.93 -27.29 -22.65
C ALA A 303 -5.71 -28.40 -21.92
N LEU A 304 -6.61 -28.06 -21.02
CA LEU A 304 -7.52 -29.00 -20.36
C LEU A 304 -8.53 -29.61 -21.35
N LEU A 305 -9.08 -28.78 -22.23
CA LEU A 305 -10.12 -29.22 -23.17
C LEU A 305 -9.63 -30.22 -24.23
N VAL A 306 -8.33 -30.24 -24.54
CA VAL A 306 -7.74 -31.20 -25.51
C VAL A 306 -7.24 -32.50 -24.86
N GLN A 307 -7.28 -32.59 -23.50
CA GLN A 307 -6.90 -33.83 -22.82
C GLN A 307 -7.98 -34.91 -23.00
N SER A 308 -7.57 -36.14 -23.18
CA SER A 308 -8.47 -37.28 -23.18
C SER A 308 -9.00 -37.53 -21.76
N TYR A 309 -10.31 -37.62 -21.62
CA TYR A 309 -10.98 -37.94 -20.38
C TYR A 309 -11.95 -39.10 -20.56
N THR A 310 -11.88 -40.08 -19.68
CA THR A 310 -12.81 -41.22 -19.67
C THR A 310 -13.87 -40.97 -18.60
N PRO A 311 -15.12 -40.71 -19.00
CA PRO A 311 -16.19 -40.51 -18.02
C PRO A 311 -16.44 -41.75 -17.15
N PRO A 312 -16.88 -41.60 -15.92
CA PRO A 312 -17.33 -42.74 -15.10
C PRO A 312 -18.43 -43.52 -15.78
N ALA A 313 -18.32 -44.84 -15.74
CA ALA A 313 -19.39 -45.70 -16.25
C ALA A 313 -20.67 -45.58 -15.45
N GLY A 314 -21.84 -45.67 -16.10
CA GLY A 314 -23.13 -45.68 -15.43
C GLY A 314 -23.55 -44.36 -14.77
N ILE A 315 -23.12 -43.20 -15.32
CA ILE A 315 -23.41 -41.89 -14.72
C ILE A 315 -24.90 -41.65 -14.53
N ASP A 316 -25.77 -42.10 -15.42
CA ASP A 316 -27.21 -41.92 -15.31
C ASP A 316 -27.82 -42.74 -14.17
N ASP A 317 -27.28 -43.95 -13.94
CA ASP A 317 -27.65 -44.77 -12.78
C ASP A 317 -27.19 -44.10 -11.46
N LEU A 318 -25.97 -43.54 -11.46
CA LEU A 318 -25.47 -42.79 -10.30
C LEU A 318 -26.31 -41.53 -10.00
N ILE A 319 -26.74 -40.80 -11.03
CA ILE A 319 -27.65 -39.65 -10.87
C ILE A 319 -29.01 -40.13 -10.30
N THR A 320 -29.55 -41.23 -10.82
CA THR A 320 -30.81 -41.78 -10.31
C THR A 320 -30.65 -42.23 -8.84
N GLN A 321 -29.58 -42.91 -8.52
CA GLN A 321 -29.27 -43.33 -7.15
C GLN A 321 -29.10 -42.13 -6.21
N ALA A 322 -28.38 -41.07 -6.67
CA ALA A 322 -28.20 -39.84 -5.91
C ALA A 322 -29.54 -39.17 -5.56
N GLN A 323 -30.45 -39.07 -6.53
CA GLN A 323 -31.76 -38.51 -6.31
C GLN A 323 -32.55 -39.28 -5.23
N LYS A 324 -32.49 -40.61 -5.28
CA LYS A 324 -33.13 -41.51 -4.30
C LYS A 324 -32.56 -41.36 -2.89
N ASP A 325 -31.23 -41.43 -2.78
CA ASP A 325 -30.55 -41.44 -1.48
C ASP A 325 -30.58 -40.07 -0.80
N LEU A 326 -30.45 -39.00 -1.56
CA LEU A 326 -30.54 -37.62 -1.06
C LEU A 326 -32.00 -37.11 -0.93
N LYS A 327 -32.98 -37.87 -1.39
CA LYS A 327 -34.39 -37.49 -1.44
C LYS A 327 -34.61 -36.17 -2.19
N ILE A 328 -33.97 -36.02 -3.32
CA ILE A 328 -33.96 -34.84 -4.20
C ILE A 328 -34.54 -35.22 -5.55
N LEU A 329 -35.35 -34.33 -6.13
CA LEU A 329 -35.81 -34.47 -7.52
C LEU A 329 -35.13 -33.37 -8.34
N LEU A 330 -34.30 -33.77 -9.33
CA LEU A 330 -33.66 -32.87 -10.25
C LEU A 330 -34.52 -32.59 -11.45
N SER A 331 -34.54 -31.35 -11.92
CA SER A 331 -35.06 -31.02 -13.24
C SER A 331 -34.18 -31.53 -14.37
N ASP A 332 -34.69 -31.65 -15.60
CA ASP A 332 -33.93 -32.12 -16.75
C ASP A 332 -32.61 -31.32 -16.97
N LYS A 333 -32.68 -29.99 -16.79
CA LYS A 333 -31.49 -29.12 -16.88
C LYS A 333 -30.47 -29.36 -15.78
N GLN A 334 -30.90 -29.71 -14.57
CA GLN A 334 -30.03 -30.05 -13.48
C GLN A 334 -29.38 -31.44 -13.69
N VAL A 335 -30.14 -32.40 -14.21
CA VAL A 335 -29.62 -33.73 -14.64
C VAL A 335 -28.55 -33.53 -15.73
N GLU A 336 -28.84 -32.71 -16.75
CA GLU A 336 -27.88 -32.38 -17.79
C GLU A 336 -26.61 -31.74 -17.24
N ALA A 337 -26.73 -30.79 -16.29
CA ALA A 337 -25.60 -30.12 -15.64
C ALA A 337 -24.71 -31.11 -14.89
N VAL A 338 -25.33 -32.05 -14.11
CA VAL A 338 -24.57 -33.11 -13.44
C VAL A 338 -23.88 -34.02 -14.43
N ARG A 339 -24.58 -34.48 -15.46
CA ARG A 339 -24.01 -35.33 -16.50
C ARG A 339 -22.80 -34.66 -17.16
N LYS A 340 -22.94 -33.40 -17.59
CA LYS A 340 -21.86 -32.63 -18.22
C LYS A 340 -20.64 -32.45 -17.30
N ALA A 341 -20.85 -32.28 -16.00
CA ALA A 341 -19.76 -32.17 -15.05
C ALA A 341 -18.90 -33.43 -14.94
N PHE A 342 -19.49 -34.61 -15.18
CA PHE A 342 -18.76 -35.89 -15.17
C PHE A 342 -18.38 -36.41 -16.56
N THR A 343 -18.77 -35.77 -17.63
CA THR A 343 -18.39 -36.15 -19.01
C THR A 343 -17.38 -35.20 -19.63
N ASN A 344 -17.03 -34.09 -18.93
CA ASN A 344 -16.06 -33.10 -19.40
C ASN A 344 -15.07 -32.76 -18.30
N LEU A 345 -13.83 -32.47 -18.64
CA LEU A 345 -12.80 -32.04 -17.71
C LEU A 345 -13.10 -30.66 -17.10
N VAL A 346 -13.77 -29.82 -17.86
CA VAL A 346 -14.20 -28.49 -17.40
C VAL A 346 -15.67 -28.30 -17.71
N SER A 347 -16.43 -27.83 -16.72
CA SER A 347 -17.83 -27.46 -16.91
C SER A 347 -18.17 -26.20 -16.11
N ILE A 348 -19.06 -25.38 -16.65
CA ILE A 348 -19.56 -24.16 -16.02
C ILE A 348 -21.07 -24.32 -15.83
N ILE A 349 -21.53 -24.22 -14.57
CA ILE A 349 -22.95 -24.31 -14.22
C ILE A 349 -23.40 -22.93 -13.77
N THR A 350 -24.26 -22.30 -14.56
CA THR A 350 -24.83 -20.98 -14.30
C THR A 350 -26.31 -21.05 -13.98
N GLY A 351 -26.84 -20.03 -13.33
CA GLY A 351 -28.27 -19.91 -13.06
C GLY A 351 -28.55 -18.77 -12.06
N GLY A 352 -29.77 -18.25 -12.10
CA GLY A 352 -30.24 -17.23 -11.18
C GLY A 352 -30.30 -17.67 -9.72
N PRO A 353 -30.67 -16.78 -8.79
CA PRO A 353 -30.97 -17.15 -7.41
C PRO A 353 -32.08 -18.18 -7.35
N GLY A 354 -31.98 -19.16 -6.46
CA GLY A 354 -33.02 -20.18 -6.25
C GLY A 354 -33.16 -21.28 -7.32
N THR A 355 -32.32 -21.29 -8.37
CA THR A 355 -32.36 -22.33 -9.42
C THR A 355 -31.80 -23.69 -9.01
N GLY A 356 -31.44 -23.88 -7.74
CA GLY A 356 -30.97 -25.16 -7.23
C GLY A 356 -29.50 -25.48 -7.52
N LYS A 357 -28.63 -24.50 -7.78
CA LYS A 357 -27.19 -24.73 -7.95
C LYS A 357 -26.56 -25.52 -6.78
N THR A 358 -26.96 -25.21 -5.55
CA THR A 358 -26.51 -25.94 -4.36
C THR A 358 -27.00 -27.38 -4.34
N THR A 359 -28.18 -27.64 -4.87
CA THR A 359 -28.72 -29.00 -5.02
C THR A 359 -27.89 -29.81 -6.00
N VAL A 360 -27.56 -29.20 -7.15
CA VAL A 360 -26.64 -29.80 -8.13
C VAL A 360 -25.29 -30.10 -7.50
N GLN A 361 -24.74 -29.17 -6.74
CA GLN A 361 -23.43 -29.34 -6.04
C GLN A 361 -23.46 -30.52 -5.06
N LYS A 362 -24.54 -30.69 -4.28
CA LYS A 362 -24.71 -31.86 -3.41
C LYS A 362 -24.68 -33.19 -4.17
N VAL A 363 -25.38 -33.24 -5.31
CA VAL A 363 -25.40 -34.43 -6.17
C VAL A 363 -24.03 -34.71 -6.77
N LEU A 364 -23.31 -33.65 -7.22
CA LEU A 364 -21.94 -33.80 -7.71
C LEU A 364 -21.02 -34.42 -6.65
N LEU A 365 -21.08 -33.91 -5.44
CA LEU A 365 -20.26 -34.42 -4.32
C LEU A 365 -20.61 -35.88 -3.99
N TYR A 366 -21.90 -36.19 -3.88
CA TYR A 366 -22.37 -37.54 -3.64
C TYR A 366 -21.83 -38.53 -4.69
N ILE A 367 -21.96 -38.20 -5.97
CA ILE A 367 -21.47 -39.05 -7.07
C ILE A 367 -19.94 -39.17 -7.01
N SER A 368 -19.20 -38.05 -6.81
CA SER A 368 -17.74 -38.09 -6.68
C SER A 368 -17.27 -39.03 -5.58
N GLU A 369 -17.93 -39.04 -4.42
CA GLU A 369 -17.64 -39.96 -3.32
C GLU A 369 -17.96 -41.42 -3.71
N LYS A 370 -19.06 -41.66 -4.41
CA LYS A 370 -19.46 -43.01 -4.84
C LYS A 370 -18.51 -43.64 -5.86
N ILE A 371 -17.94 -42.83 -6.75
CA ILE A 371 -16.90 -43.27 -7.69
C ILE A 371 -15.48 -43.36 -7.09
N GLY A 372 -15.37 -43.03 -5.76
CA GLY A 372 -14.09 -43.16 -5.04
C GLY A 372 -13.16 -41.97 -5.20
N GLU A 373 -13.63 -40.82 -5.71
CA GLU A 373 -12.82 -39.62 -5.78
C GLU A 373 -12.55 -39.04 -4.37
N LYS A 374 -11.28 -39.00 -3.99
CA LYS A 374 -10.85 -38.56 -2.67
C LYS A 374 -10.31 -37.12 -2.66
N ASN A 375 -9.90 -36.61 -3.81
CA ASN A 375 -9.24 -35.34 -3.96
C ASN A 375 -10.23 -34.26 -4.43
N ILE A 376 -11.19 -33.92 -3.59
CA ILE A 376 -12.21 -32.92 -3.89
C ILE A 376 -11.88 -31.66 -3.11
N LEU A 377 -11.60 -30.55 -3.81
CA LEU A 377 -11.36 -29.25 -3.22
C LEU A 377 -12.56 -28.33 -3.48
N LEU A 378 -13.19 -27.86 -2.39
CA LEU A 378 -14.28 -26.90 -2.44
C LEU A 378 -13.76 -25.50 -2.12
N THR A 379 -13.88 -24.56 -3.06
CA THR A 379 -13.40 -23.21 -2.89
C THR A 379 -14.46 -22.15 -3.20
N ALA A 380 -14.36 -21.02 -2.51
CA ALA A 380 -15.22 -19.87 -2.75
C ALA A 380 -14.41 -18.57 -2.72
N PRO A 381 -14.87 -17.48 -3.36
CA PRO A 381 -14.12 -16.22 -3.41
C PRO A 381 -14.02 -15.50 -2.05
N THR A 382 -14.96 -15.74 -1.12
CA THR A 382 -14.98 -15.08 0.19
C THR A 382 -15.21 -16.08 1.31
N GLY A 383 -14.74 -15.75 2.54
CA GLY A 383 -14.95 -16.60 3.73
C GLY A 383 -16.43 -16.82 4.08
N ARG A 384 -17.30 -15.84 3.78
CA ARG A 384 -18.74 -16.01 3.95
C ARG A 384 -19.33 -17.02 2.96
N ALA A 385 -18.85 -16.99 1.72
CA ALA A 385 -19.29 -17.93 0.68
C ALA A 385 -18.76 -19.35 0.95
N SER A 386 -17.52 -19.51 1.42
CA SER A 386 -17.00 -20.84 1.79
C SER A 386 -17.74 -21.46 2.98
N ARG A 387 -18.08 -20.67 4.00
CA ARG A 387 -18.93 -21.15 5.12
C ARG A 387 -20.31 -21.61 4.66
N ARG A 388 -20.98 -20.82 3.80
CA ARG A 388 -22.28 -21.23 3.22
C ARG A 388 -22.17 -22.48 2.39
N MET A 389 -21.07 -22.62 1.63
CA MET A 389 -20.78 -23.85 0.88
C MET A 389 -20.60 -25.04 1.81
N ALA A 390 -19.82 -24.91 2.89
CA ALA A 390 -19.65 -25.94 3.91
C ALA A 390 -20.96 -26.37 4.53
N GLU A 391 -21.79 -25.41 4.99
CA GLU A 391 -23.11 -25.66 5.56
C GLU A 391 -24.04 -26.38 4.57
N SER A 392 -24.06 -25.90 3.34
CA SER A 392 -24.98 -26.43 2.31
C SER A 392 -24.59 -27.79 1.77
N THR A 393 -23.31 -28.13 1.75
CA THR A 393 -22.79 -29.43 1.27
C THR A 393 -22.55 -30.45 2.38
N GLY A 394 -22.52 -29.99 3.64
CA GLY A 394 -22.15 -30.82 4.78
C GLY A 394 -20.66 -31.09 4.90
N ARG A 395 -19.82 -30.39 4.09
CA ARG A 395 -18.34 -30.55 4.09
C ARG A 395 -17.67 -29.37 4.80
N ALA A 396 -17.02 -29.65 5.90
CA ALA A 396 -16.32 -28.63 6.71
C ALA A 396 -15.01 -28.12 6.07
N ASP A 397 -14.52 -28.78 5.04
CA ASP A 397 -13.25 -28.52 4.36
C ASP A 397 -13.35 -27.49 3.21
N ALA A 398 -14.50 -26.84 3.03
CA ALA A 398 -14.64 -25.74 2.07
C ALA A 398 -13.85 -24.50 2.53
N VAL A 399 -12.95 -24.01 1.68
CA VAL A 399 -12.03 -22.92 1.98
C VAL A 399 -12.17 -21.74 1.00
N THR A 400 -11.50 -20.62 1.29
CA THR A 400 -11.41 -19.54 0.29
C THR A 400 -10.38 -19.87 -0.78
N LEU A 401 -10.53 -19.30 -1.98
CA LEU A 401 -9.51 -19.41 -3.04
C LEU A 401 -8.12 -19.01 -2.54
N HIS A 402 -8.01 -17.94 -1.74
CA HIS A 402 -6.74 -17.50 -1.15
C HIS A 402 -6.13 -18.48 -0.16
N SER A 403 -6.95 -19.31 0.48
CA SER A 403 -6.45 -20.33 1.41
C SER A 403 -6.11 -21.65 0.72
N ALA A 404 -6.60 -21.82 -0.51
CA ALA A 404 -6.36 -23.02 -1.33
C ALA A 404 -5.08 -22.91 -2.15
N LEU A 405 -4.65 -21.68 -2.45
CA LEU A 405 -3.42 -21.31 -3.19
C LEU A 405 -2.26 -21.07 -2.24
#